data_69b213a57a3a4c7f85bc8fbd012ae58c
#
_entry.id   69b213a57a3a4c7f85bc8fbd012ae58c
#
_cell.length_a   1.000
_cell.length_b   1.000
_cell.length_c   1.000
_cell.angle_alpha   90.00
_cell.angle_beta   90.00
_cell.angle_gamma   90.00
#
_symmetry.space_group_name_H-M   'P 1'
#
loop_
_entity.id
_entity.type
_entity.pdbx_description
1 polymer ?
#
loop_
_entity_poly.entity_id
_entity_poly.type
_entity_poly.pdbx_seq_one_letter_code
_entity_poly.pdbx_strand_id
1 'polypeptide(L)'
;MQVAMPIISYQNKIKISIILGAFLLVCESIGCGLELPSPPPNIFYKYNELKVGRGPAYLITADLNLDGFPDLVSANTKNSTLSVLISKGDGTFRKTLTFPVASEPTTIATGDVNGDGIPDLLINSRGTGQFTSLLGYGNGSFRMLPGVKTGKVPLAIIPADFNRDGKMDVAVTLTFDKMEIFLGSGDGTFNKGETYPTGSRSFSGVSEDFNKDGNTDIALATSSSVSSAIRLYMGKENGTFSKPRNIAKGLVPLSLIKKDMNGNGLQDLIFSSGQGDNMYMLLSRGDGTFEKEITFSGGGGPIALTAGHFNSDNQIDIAVANSRSSNFSLVMRTSNESFHYPTRDYIVDGGTPLAITSGDYNDDGMTDIAVASNAKNTIEIYLQRKIFQ
;
A
#
# COMPACT_ATOMS: atom_id res chain seq x y z
N MET A 1 -48.28 2.19 19.35
CA MET A 1 -48.01 1.72 18.00
C MET A 1 -46.48 1.79 17.79
N GLN A 2 -45.79 0.72 18.22
CA GLN A 2 -44.31 0.60 18.12
C GLN A 2 -44.01 -0.11 16.82
N VAL A 3 -43.23 0.53 15.93
CA VAL A 3 -42.68 -0.10 14.75
C VAL A 3 -41.25 -0.51 15.11
N ALA A 4 -41.04 -1.81 15.30
CA ALA A 4 -39.71 -2.39 15.49
C ALA A 4 -39.00 -2.51 14.15
N MET A 5 -37.79 -1.94 14.02
CA MET A 5 -36.88 -2.23 12.93
C MET A 5 -36.18 -3.58 13.18
N PRO A 6 -36.06 -4.47 12.19
CA PRO A 6 -35.36 -5.73 12.36
C PRO A 6 -33.84 -5.54 12.27
N ILE A 7 -33.14 -6.08 13.25
CA ILE A 7 -31.68 -6.27 13.25
C ILE A 7 -31.35 -7.34 12.20
N ILE A 8 -30.69 -6.96 11.11
CA ILE A 8 -30.22 -7.89 10.09
C ILE A 8 -28.95 -8.56 10.61
N SER A 9 -29.05 -9.80 11.07
CA SER A 9 -27.92 -10.61 11.53
C SER A 9 -27.08 -11.12 10.36
N TYR A 10 -25.79 -11.45 10.63
CA TYR A 10 -24.81 -11.95 9.67
C TYR A 10 -25.25 -13.21 8.87
N GLN A 11 -26.18 -13.97 9.40
CA GLN A 11 -26.77 -15.13 8.71
C GLN A 11 -27.62 -14.77 7.50
N ASN A 12 -28.13 -13.53 7.39
CA ASN A 12 -28.96 -13.12 6.27
C ASN A 12 -28.16 -12.81 4.99
N LYS A 13 -26.86 -12.52 5.08
CA LYS A 13 -26.02 -12.27 3.88
C LYS A 13 -25.82 -13.55 3.04
N ILE A 14 -25.67 -14.71 3.69
CA ILE A 14 -25.59 -16.00 2.97
C ILE A 14 -26.96 -16.36 2.33
N LYS A 15 -28.05 -16.08 3.04
CA LYS A 15 -29.39 -16.28 2.48
C LYS A 15 -29.73 -15.35 1.32
N ILE A 16 -29.23 -14.10 1.35
CA ILE A 16 -29.40 -13.15 0.24
C ILE A 16 -28.65 -13.60 -1.01
N SER A 17 -27.43 -14.15 -0.88
CA SER A 17 -26.68 -14.70 -2.02
C SER A 17 -27.35 -15.95 -2.61
N ILE A 18 -27.95 -16.81 -1.78
CA ILE A 18 -28.69 -17.98 -2.24
C ILE A 18 -30.05 -17.56 -2.84
N ILE A 19 -30.68 -16.54 -2.28
CA ILE A 19 -31.94 -15.98 -2.81
C ILE A 19 -31.68 -15.25 -4.12
N LEU A 20 -30.55 -14.53 -4.28
CA LEU A 20 -30.17 -13.91 -5.56
C LEU A 20 -29.93 -14.97 -6.64
N GLY A 21 -29.22 -16.05 -6.32
CA GLY A 21 -29.03 -17.18 -7.24
C GLY A 21 -30.33 -17.89 -7.62
N ALA A 22 -31.24 -18.10 -6.67
CA ALA A 22 -32.56 -18.67 -6.94
C ALA A 22 -33.47 -17.68 -7.69
N PHE A 23 -33.38 -16.39 -7.44
CA PHE A 23 -34.09 -15.34 -8.16
C PHE A 23 -33.60 -15.19 -9.60
N LEU A 24 -32.30 -15.34 -9.86
CA LEU A 24 -31.72 -15.37 -11.21
C LEU A 24 -32.24 -16.58 -12.00
N LEU A 25 -32.23 -17.76 -11.41
CA LEU A 25 -32.77 -18.99 -12.07
C LEU A 25 -34.26 -18.87 -12.39
N VAL A 26 -35.04 -18.19 -11.56
CA VAL A 26 -36.45 -17.91 -11.78
C VAL A 26 -36.65 -16.80 -12.83
N CYS A 27 -35.76 -15.76 -12.84
CA CYS A 27 -35.83 -14.72 -13.86
C CYS A 27 -35.43 -15.20 -15.26
N GLU A 28 -34.46 -16.09 -15.40
CA GLU A 28 -34.16 -16.73 -16.70
C GLU A 28 -35.34 -17.53 -17.24
N SER A 29 -36.11 -18.16 -16.34
CA SER A 29 -37.30 -18.93 -16.75
C SER A 29 -38.51 -18.06 -17.12
N ILE A 30 -38.54 -16.76 -16.77
CA ILE A 30 -39.64 -15.81 -17.02
C ILE A 30 -39.26 -14.71 -18.05
N GLY A 31 -38.02 -14.74 -18.59
CA GLY A 31 -37.56 -13.72 -19.55
C GLY A 31 -37.36 -12.33 -18.99
N CYS A 32 -37.19 -12.21 -17.68
CA CYS A 32 -36.86 -10.96 -16.99
C CYS A 32 -35.34 -10.69 -17.13
N GLY A 33 -34.96 -9.91 -18.12
CA GLY A 33 -33.56 -9.60 -18.49
C GLY A 33 -32.82 -8.74 -17.49
N LEU A 34 -32.68 -9.21 -16.25
CA LEU A 34 -31.71 -8.64 -15.29
C LEU A 34 -30.32 -9.22 -15.63
N GLU A 35 -29.62 -8.59 -16.57
CA GLU A 35 -28.20 -8.86 -16.75
C GLU A 35 -27.43 -8.31 -15.56
N LEU A 36 -26.69 -9.18 -14.85
CA LEU A 36 -25.70 -8.70 -13.88
C LEU A 36 -24.62 -7.93 -14.65
N PRO A 37 -24.15 -6.80 -14.12
CA PRO A 37 -23.06 -6.08 -14.75
C PRO A 37 -21.87 -7.02 -14.93
N SER A 38 -21.34 -7.07 -16.16
CA SER A 38 -20.15 -7.85 -16.45
C SER A 38 -18.93 -7.26 -15.71
N PRO A 39 -17.98 -8.10 -15.27
CA PRO A 39 -16.74 -7.59 -14.72
C PRO A 39 -15.98 -6.76 -15.77
N PRO A 40 -15.11 -5.82 -15.33
CA PRO A 40 -14.26 -5.06 -16.25
C PRO A 40 -13.50 -5.98 -17.22
N PRO A 41 -13.13 -5.51 -18.43
CA PRO A 41 -12.39 -6.31 -19.39
C PRO A 41 -11.09 -6.87 -18.81
N ASN A 42 -10.59 -7.96 -19.39
CA ASN A 42 -9.30 -8.53 -19.00
C ASN A 42 -8.17 -7.72 -19.66
N ILE A 43 -7.62 -6.78 -18.94
CA ILE A 43 -6.61 -5.82 -19.42
C ILE A 43 -5.19 -6.16 -19.00
N PHE A 44 -4.99 -7.11 -18.08
CA PHE A 44 -3.67 -7.58 -17.67
C PHE A 44 -3.43 -9.02 -18.11
N TYR A 45 -2.17 -9.34 -18.37
CA TYR A 45 -1.73 -10.71 -18.57
C TYR A 45 -0.42 -10.95 -17.82
N LYS A 46 -0.27 -12.12 -17.20
CA LYS A 46 0.97 -12.52 -16.57
C LYS A 46 2.05 -12.65 -17.63
N TYR A 47 3.09 -11.85 -17.50
CA TYR A 47 4.19 -11.79 -18.45
C TYR A 47 5.43 -12.52 -17.94
N ASN A 48 5.75 -12.35 -16.65
CA ASN A 48 6.98 -12.89 -16.08
C ASN A 48 6.77 -13.37 -14.64
N GLU A 49 7.65 -14.25 -14.18
CA GLU A 49 7.72 -14.73 -12.82
C GLU A 49 9.19 -14.75 -12.37
N LEU A 50 9.50 -13.97 -11.37
CA LEU A 50 10.86 -13.70 -10.90
C LEU A 50 11.08 -14.36 -9.55
N LYS A 51 12.11 -15.21 -9.43
CA LYS A 51 12.49 -15.81 -8.15
C LYS A 51 13.15 -14.77 -7.25
N VAL A 52 12.72 -14.75 -5.99
CA VAL A 52 13.26 -13.88 -4.93
C VAL A 52 13.61 -14.71 -3.69
N GLY A 53 14.08 -14.04 -2.65
CA GLY A 53 14.33 -14.70 -1.37
C GLY A 53 13.05 -15.26 -0.72
N ARG A 54 13.20 -16.05 0.34
CA ARG A 54 12.08 -16.74 1.00
C ARG A 54 11.19 -15.78 1.78
N GLY A 55 9.90 -15.89 1.54
CA GLY A 55 8.87 -15.14 2.25
C GLY A 55 8.83 -13.65 1.88
N PRO A 56 8.70 -13.28 0.59
CA PRO A 56 8.53 -11.89 0.20
C PRO A 56 7.25 -11.33 0.83
N ALA A 57 7.40 -10.34 1.71
CA ALA A 57 6.31 -9.78 2.49
C ALA A 57 6.07 -8.29 2.19
N TYR A 58 7.02 -7.63 1.57
CA TYR A 58 6.91 -6.24 1.15
C TYR A 58 7.56 -6.05 -0.21
N LEU A 59 7.02 -5.14 -1.01
CA LEU A 59 7.48 -4.86 -2.38
C LEU A 59 7.33 -3.37 -2.66
N ILE A 60 8.36 -2.78 -3.22
CA ILE A 60 8.33 -1.40 -3.70
C ILE A 60 8.85 -1.33 -5.14
N THR A 61 8.45 -0.24 -5.81
CA THR A 61 8.96 0.18 -7.11
C THR A 61 9.73 1.48 -6.96
N ALA A 62 10.93 1.56 -7.54
CA ALA A 62 11.76 2.77 -7.61
C ALA A 62 12.79 2.63 -8.75
N ASP A 63 13.19 3.72 -9.37
CA ASP A 63 14.32 3.74 -10.31
C ASP A 63 15.64 3.84 -9.51
N LEU A 64 16.26 2.69 -9.24
CA LEU A 64 17.42 2.57 -8.34
C LEU A 64 18.77 2.79 -9.08
N ASN A 65 18.74 2.80 -10.38
CA ASN A 65 19.93 2.93 -11.20
C ASN A 65 19.89 4.18 -12.10
N LEU A 66 18.84 5.00 -11.97
CA LEU A 66 18.64 6.27 -12.67
C LEU A 66 18.63 6.11 -14.21
N ASP A 67 18.11 4.96 -14.70
CA ASP A 67 17.97 4.70 -16.14
C ASP A 67 16.55 5.03 -16.68
N GLY A 68 15.66 5.50 -15.83
CA GLY A 68 14.28 5.89 -16.14
C GLY A 68 13.28 4.75 -16.06
N PHE A 69 13.73 3.50 -15.87
CA PHE A 69 12.84 2.34 -15.76
C PHE A 69 12.60 1.96 -14.28
N PRO A 70 11.38 1.61 -13.91
CA PRO A 70 11.07 1.25 -12.53
C PRO A 70 11.64 -0.14 -12.17
N ASP A 71 12.51 -0.17 -11.16
CA ASP A 71 13.07 -1.38 -10.55
C ASP A 71 12.18 -1.88 -9.41
N LEU A 72 12.44 -3.10 -8.93
CA LEU A 72 11.70 -3.71 -7.83
C LEU A 72 12.61 -4.09 -6.67
N VAL A 73 12.14 -3.84 -5.44
CA VAL A 73 12.80 -4.32 -4.22
C VAL A 73 11.81 -5.10 -3.37
N SER A 74 12.18 -6.32 -3.01
CA SER A 74 11.38 -7.19 -2.13
C SER A 74 12.09 -7.44 -0.81
N ALA A 75 11.36 -7.28 0.31
CA ALA A 75 11.80 -7.72 1.63
C ALA A 75 11.41 -9.17 1.85
N ASN A 76 12.40 -10.04 2.04
CA ASN A 76 12.23 -11.48 2.19
C ASN A 76 12.38 -11.87 3.66
N THR A 77 11.27 -11.91 4.37
CA THR A 77 11.21 -12.03 5.84
C THR A 77 11.81 -13.32 6.37
N LYS A 78 11.61 -14.44 5.66
CA LYS A 78 11.99 -15.78 6.14
C LYS A 78 13.47 -16.11 6.00
N ASN A 79 14.22 -15.40 5.18
CA ASN A 79 15.67 -15.61 5.04
C ASN A 79 16.51 -14.34 5.23
N SER A 80 15.89 -13.28 5.74
CA SER A 80 16.58 -12.04 6.13
C SER A 80 17.41 -11.43 4.99
N THR A 81 16.77 -11.31 3.83
CA THR A 81 17.40 -10.70 2.64
C THR A 81 16.48 -9.68 1.98
N LEU A 82 17.08 -8.83 1.17
CA LEU A 82 16.38 -8.11 0.10
C LEU A 82 16.69 -8.78 -1.23
N SER A 83 15.72 -8.75 -2.13
CA SER A 83 15.93 -9.01 -3.55
C SER A 83 15.73 -7.70 -4.31
N VAL A 84 16.76 -7.30 -5.08
CA VAL A 84 16.72 -6.15 -5.98
C VAL A 84 16.70 -6.67 -7.40
N LEU A 85 15.75 -6.21 -8.19
CA LEU A 85 15.49 -6.64 -9.56
C LEU A 85 15.54 -5.40 -10.43
N ILE A 86 16.62 -5.27 -11.21
CA ILE A 86 16.84 -4.14 -12.10
C ILE A 86 16.11 -4.40 -13.41
N SER A 87 15.22 -3.48 -13.76
CA SER A 87 14.43 -3.51 -14.99
C SER A 87 15.34 -3.35 -16.22
N LYS A 88 14.84 -3.78 -17.36
CA LYS A 88 15.46 -3.52 -18.67
C LYS A 88 14.55 -2.64 -19.55
N GLY A 89 13.39 -2.21 -19.02
CA GLY A 89 12.43 -1.44 -19.77
C GLY A 89 11.63 -2.23 -20.81
N ASP A 90 11.72 -3.55 -20.83
CA ASP A 90 11.02 -4.44 -21.77
C ASP A 90 10.11 -5.47 -21.06
N GLY A 91 9.79 -5.22 -19.80
CA GLY A 91 9.04 -6.14 -18.92
C GLY A 91 9.90 -7.26 -18.35
N THR A 92 11.20 -7.33 -18.72
CA THR A 92 12.16 -8.28 -18.15
C THR A 92 13.12 -7.59 -17.19
N PHE A 93 13.77 -8.38 -16.35
CA PHE A 93 14.67 -7.90 -15.31
C PHE A 93 16.04 -8.56 -15.45
N ARG A 94 17.09 -7.88 -14.97
CA ARG A 94 18.43 -8.46 -14.85
C ARG A 94 18.40 -9.57 -13.78
N LYS A 95 19.49 -10.30 -13.64
CA LYS A 95 19.62 -11.31 -12.58
C LYS A 95 19.39 -10.66 -11.22
N THR A 96 18.51 -11.26 -10.40
CA THR A 96 18.21 -10.81 -9.05
C THR A 96 19.48 -10.63 -8.22
N LEU A 97 19.66 -9.44 -7.67
CA LEU A 97 20.69 -9.17 -6.67
C LEU A 97 20.09 -9.47 -5.28
N THR A 98 20.87 -10.13 -4.43
CA THR A 98 20.42 -10.48 -3.08
C THR A 98 21.36 -9.86 -2.05
N PHE A 99 20.77 -9.09 -1.14
CA PHE A 99 21.47 -8.41 -0.05
C PHE A 99 21.04 -9.01 1.29
N PRO A 100 21.98 -9.54 2.09
CA PRO A 100 21.66 -9.90 3.48
C PRO A 100 21.37 -8.64 4.28
N VAL A 101 20.32 -8.68 5.10
CA VAL A 101 19.92 -7.58 5.99
C VAL A 101 19.64 -8.13 7.39
N ALA A 102 19.36 -7.25 8.33
CA ALA A 102 18.99 -7.67 9.69
C ALA A 102 17.72 -8.53 9.70
N SER A 103 17.59 -9.37 10.73
CA SER A 103 16.56 -10.42 10.83
C SER A 103 15.14 -9.88 10.70
N GLU A 104 14.33 -10.62 9.96
CA GLU A 104 12.91 -10.34 9.69
C GLU A 104 12.66 -8.92 9.11
N PRO A 105 13.17 -8.62 7.89
CA PRO A 105 12.82 -7.37 7.22
C PRO A 105 11.32 -7.37 6.89
N THR A 106 10.60 -6.28 7.23
CA THR A 106 9.14 -6.21 7.11
C THR A 106 8.64 -5.12 6.20
N THR A 107 9.24 -3.95 6.25
CA THR A 107 8.87 -2.80 5.42
C THR A 107 10.09 -2.15 4.81
N ILE A 108 9.92 -1.63 3.62
CA ILE A 108 10.93 -0.89 2.87
C ILE A 108 10.34 0.47 2.52
N ALA A 109 11.15 1.51 2.63
CA ALA A 109 10.86 2.80 2.01
C ALA A 109 12.07 3.23 1.19
N THR A 110 11.87 4.11 0.24
CA THR A 110 12.92 4.72 -0.58
C THR A 110 12.94 6.22 -0.40
N GLY A 111 14.12 6.82 -0.55
CA GLY A 111 14.34 8.26 -0.51
C GLY A 111 15.83 8.54 -0.52
N ASP A 112 16.21 9.76 -0.84
CA ASP A 112 17.59 10.23 -0.77
C ASP A 112 17.89 10.67 0.67
N VAL A 113 18.53 9.80 1.47
CA VAL A 113 18.81 10.06 2.89
C VAL A 113 20.20 10.69 3.13
N ASN A 114 21.02 10.79 2.07
CA ASN A 114 22.37 11.34 2.16
C ASN A 114 22.57 12.60 1.28
N GLY A 115 21.57 13.01 0.51
CA GLY A 115 21.58 14.22 -0.30
C GLY A 115 22.41 14.11 -1.59
N ASP A 116 22.67 12.88 -2.10
CA ASP A 116 23.48 12.67 -3.31
C ASP A 116 22.63 12.54 -4.58
N GLY A 117 21.30 12.60 -4.48
CA GLY A 117 20.35 12.49 -5.59
C GLY A 117 20.11 11.05 -6.05
N ILE A 118 20.67 10.05 -5.38
CA ILE A 118 20.50 8.63 -5.70
C ILE A 118 19.48 8.03 -4.71
N PRO A 119 18.51 7.23 -5.19
CA PRO A 119 17.58 6.58 -4.28
C PRO A 119 18.26 5.59 -3.33
N ASP A 120 18.06 5.80 -2.03
CA ASP A 120 18.47 4.92 -0.95
C ASP A 120 17.30 4.07 -0.48
N LEU A 121 17.58 3.05 0.34
CA LEU A 121 16.57 2.21 0.96
C LEU A 121 16.62 2.31 2.48
N LEU A 122 15.45 2.40 3.10
CA LEU A 122 15.25 2.33 4.53
C LEU A 122 14.47 1.05 4.85
N ILE A 123 14.99 0.22 5.75
CA ILE A 123 14.43 -1.10 6.00
C ILE A 123 14.20 -1.33 7.48
N ASN A 124 12.96 -1.63 7.85
CA ASN A 124 12.64 -2.11 9.18
C ASN A 124 13.01 -3.59 9.33
N SER A 125 13.68 -3.92 10.42
CA SER A 125 14.05 -5.29 10.80
C SER A 125 13.43 -5.63 12.15
N ARG A 126 12.35 -6.39 12.09
CA ARG A 126 11.53 -6.75 13.23
C ARG A 126 12.29 -7.61 14.25
N GLY A 127 13.04 -8.62 13.77
CA GLY A 127 13.76 -9.55 14.63
C GLY A 127 14.89 -8.91 15.44
N THR A 128 15.43 -7.77 14.99
CA THR A 128 16.53 -7.05 15.69
C THR A 128 16.09 -5.75 16.34
N GLY A 129 14.85 -5.30 16.12
CA GLY A 129 14.32 -4.07 16.70
C GLY A 129 15.12 -2.83 16.24
N GLN A 130 15.31 -2.71 14.92
CA GLN A 130 16.05 -1.61 14.30
C GLN A 130 15.53 -1.30 12.90
N PHE A 131 15.86 -0.14 12.38
CA PHE A 131 15.86 0.11 10.94
C PHE A 131 17.28 0.35 10.45
N THR A 132 17.48 0.21 9.14
CA THR A 132 18.80 0.30 8.51
C THR A 132 18.70 1.09 7.22
N SER A 133 19.64 2.01 7.00
CA SER A 133 19.82 2.68 5.72
C SER A 133 20.77 1.88 4.83
N LEU A 134 20.40 1.72 3.57
CA LEU A 134 21.24 1.19 2.51
C LEU A 134 21.42 2.30 1.47
N LEU A 135 22.62 2.89 1.42
CA LEU A 135 22.94 3.97 0.50
C LEU A 135 23.17 3.44 -0.91
N GLY A 136 22.45 3.98 -1.87
CA GLY A 136 22.51 3.59 -3.26
C GLY A 136 23.82 4.03 -3.94
N TYR A 137 24.28 3.26 -4.93
CA TYR A 137 25.38 3.63 -5.82
C TYR A 137 24.91 4.05 -7.22
N GLY A 138 23.58 4.17 -7.43
CA GLY A 138 23.02 4.47 -8.76
C GLY A 138 23.20 3.37 -9.80
N ASN A 139 23.38 2.13 -9.36
CA ASN A 139 23.54 0.97 -10.24
C ASN A 139 22.78 -0.28 -9.72
N GLY A 140 21.85 -0.07 -8.77
CA GLY A 140 21.12 -1.14 -8.10
C GLY A 140 21.88 -1.85 -6.99
N SER A 141 23.11 -1.44 -6.67
CA SER A 141 23.85 -1.92 -5.50
C SER A 141 23.86 -0.90 -4.37
N PHE A 142 24.13 -1.35 -3.14
CA PHE A 142 23.95 -0.53 -1.95
C PHE A 142 25.09 -0.73 -0.95
N ARG A 143 25.39 0.33 -0.19
CA ARG A 143 26.21 0.29 1.02
C ARG A 143 25.34 0.33 2.27
N MET A 144 25.31 -0.74 3.03
CA MET A 144 24.56 -0.81 4.28
C MET A 144 25.27 -0.05 5.40
N LEU A 145 24.53 0.81 6.09
CA LEU A 145 24.99 1.49 7.29
C LEU A 145 24.68 0.68 8.56
N PRO A 146 25.29 1.02 9.72
CA PRO A 146 24.89 0.45 11.00
C PRO A 146 23.41 0.67 11.29
N GLY A 147 22.74 -0.35 11.82
CA GLY A 147 21.31 -0.26 12.13
C GLY A 147 21.02 0.69 13.28
N VAL A 148 19.99 1.50 13.13
CA VAL A 148 19.48 2.43 14.14
C VAL A 148 18.48 1.70 15.04
N LYS A 149 18.78 1.61 16.34
CA LYS A 149 17.91 0.95 17.31
C LYS A 149 16.63 1.73 17.55
N THR A 150 15.50 1.03 17.48
CA THR A 150 14.19 1.55 17.89
C THR A 150 13.86 1.11 19.32
N GLY A 151 12.93 1.80 19.97
CA GLY A 151 12.55 1.47 21.36
C GLY A 151 11.88 0.11 21.51
N LYS A 152 11.34 -0.44 20.42
CA LYS A 152 10.65 -1.73 20.34
C LYS A 152 10.69 -2.26 18.89
N VAL A 153 9.96 -3.33 18.63
CA VAL A 153 9.84 -3.92 17.30
C VAL A 153 9.19 -2.95 16.31
N PRO A 154 9.89 -2.54 15.24
CA PRO A 154 9.36 -1.64 14.23
C PRO A 154 8.32 -2.34 13.34
N LEU A 155 7.30 -1.57 12.90
CA LEU A 155 6.20 -2.06 12.06
C LEU A 155 6.15 -1.35 10.71
N ALA A 156 6.02 -0.01 10.69
CA ALA A 156 6.07 0.80 9.47
C ALA A 156 7.24 1.79 9.54
N ILE A 157 7.73 2.20 8.37
CA ILE A 157 8.75 3.23 8.20
C ILE A 157 8.24 4.26 7.20
N ILE A 158 8.29 5.53 7.57
CA ILE A 158 7.70 6.63 6.82
C ILE A 158 8.75 7.74 6.71
N PRO A 159 9.42 7.87 5.55
CA PRO A 159 10.38 8.94 5.32
C PRO A 159 9.70 10.24 4.93
N ALA A 160 10.19 11.37 5.41
CA ALA A 160 9.90 12.72 4.95
C ALA A 160 10.83 13.73 5.66
N ASP A 161 10.92 14.94 5.16
CA ASP A 161 11.49 16.06 5.91
C ASP A 161 10.41 16.61 6.84
N PHE A 162 10.50 16.30 8.15
CA PHE A 162 9.52 16.73 9.15
C PHE A 162 9.85 18.07 9.80
N ASN A 163 11.12 18.51 9.75
CA ASN A 163 11.58 19.72 10.40
C ASN A 163 11.97 20.82 9.42
N ARG A 164 11.82 20.60 8.12
CA ARG A 164 12.09 21.52 7.02
C ARG A 164 13.56 21.96 6.95
N ASP A 165 14.50 21.06 7.34
CA ASP A 165 15.93 21.32 7.22
C ASP A 165 16.53 20.84 5.88
N GLY A 166 15.70 20.31 4.99
CA GLY A 166 16.09 19.78 3.68
C GLY A 166 16.70 18.39 3.72
N LYS A 167 16.68 17.72 4.88
CA LYS A 167 17.17 16.35 5.04
C LYS A 167 16.00 15.40 5.28
N MET A 168 16.16 14.17 4.82
CA MET A 168 15.17 13.14 5.04
C MET A 168 15.18 12.64 6.48
N ASP A 169 14.07 12.83 7.20
CA ASP A 169 13.79 12.25 8.51
C ASP A 169 12.98 10.95 8.35
N VAL A 170 12.78 10.24 9.44
CA VAL A 170 12.03 8.98 9.46
C VAL A 170 11.10 8.91 10.67
N ALA A 171 9.82 8.60 10.42
CA ALA A 171 8.90 8.17 11.46
C ALA A 171 8.81 6.64 11.44
N VAL A 172 9.02 6.00 12.59
CA VAL A 172 8.95 4.54 12.75
C VAL A 172 7.84 4.20 13.74
N THR A 173 6.83 3.45 13.27
CA THR A 173 5.80 2.92 14.16
C THR A 173 6.29 1.64 14.82
N LEU A 174 5.89 1.43 16.07
CA LEU A 174 6.38 0.32 16.90
C LEU A 174 5.22 -0.52 17.41
N THR A 175 5.53 -1.75 17.80
CA THR A 175 4.66 -2.49 18.74
C THR A 175 4.53 -1.70 20.05
N PHE A 176 3.45 -1.90 20.81
CA PHE A 176 3.13 -1.14 22.03
C PHE A 176 2.74 0.32 21.80
N ASP A 177 2.05 0.56 20.68
CA ASP A 177 1.27 1.78 20.43
C ASP A 177 2.10 3.08 20.47
N LYS A 178 3.26 3.06 19.83
CA LYS A 178 4.16 4.22 19.72
C LYS A 178 4.63 4.45 18.29
N MET A 179 4.94 5.70 18.00
CA MET A 179 5.70 6.16 16.85
C MET A 179 6.91 6.95 17.36
N GLU A 180 8.10 6.63 16.89
CA GLU A 180 9.34 7.37 17.16
C GLU A 180 9.75 8.14 15.90
N ILE A 181 10.16 9.39 16.09
CA ILE A 181 10.75 10.23 15.04
C ILE A 181 12.27 10.14 15.14
N PHE A 182 12.92 10.07 14.00
CA PHE A 182 14.36 10.06 13.86
C PHE A 182 14.75 11.14 12.86
N LEU A 183 15.50 12.14 13.30
CA LEU A 183 15.93 13.26 12.48
C LEU A 183 17.20 12.90 11.71
N GLY A 184 17.18 13.13 10.41
CA GLY A 184 18.27 12.82 9.51
C GLY A 184 19.47 13.77 9.68
N SER A 185 20.67 13.23 9.59
CA SER A 185 21.89 14.05 9.60
C SER A 185 22.30 14.50 8.19
N GLY A 186 21.64 13.96 7.14
CA GLY A 186 21.98 14.21 5.73
C GLY A 186 23.16 13.39 5.21
N ASP A 187 23.55 12.34 5.91
CA ASP A 187 24.61 11.39 5.52
C ASP A 187 24.14 9.92 5.58
N GLY A 188 22.81 9.74 5.71
CA GLY A 188 22.15 8.44 5.89
C GLY A 188 22.09 7.97 7.35
N THR A 189 22.63 8.76 8.31
CA THR A 189 22.48 8.49 9.74
C THR A 189 21.36 9.32 10.36
N PHE A 190 20.87 8.87 11.52
CA PHE A 190 19.72 9.47 12.17
C PHE A 190 19.90 9.65 13.67
N ASN A 191 19.35 10.73 14.19
CA ASN A 191 19.30 11.03 15.61
C ASN A 191 17.86 10.85 16.13
N LYS A 192 17.71 10.18 17.26
CA LYS A 192 16.39 9.98 17.85
C LYS A 192 15.79 11.30 18.34
N GLY A 193 14.60 11.61 17.86
CA GLY A 193 13.75 12.72 18.26
C GLY A 193 12.64 12.29 19.22
N GLU A 194 11.49 12.91 19.07
CA GLU A 194 10.31 12.72 19.92
C GLU A 194 9.60 11.37 19.72
N THR A 195 8.81 10.98 20.72
CA THR A 195 7.98 9.76 20.68
C THR A 195 6.52 10.13 20.90
N TYR A 196 5.65 9.59 20.05
CA TYR A 196 4.21 9.85 20.06
C TYR A 196 3.40 8.58 20.33
N PRO A 197 2.31 8.66 21.13
CA PRO A 197 1.41 7.52 21.31
C PRO A 197 0.55 7.31 20.06
N THR A 198 0.49 6.08 19.55
CA THR A 198 -0.39 5.72 18.42
C THR A 198 -1.72 5.10 18.87
N GLY A 199 -1.84 4.77 20.16
CA GLY A 199 -3.07 4.20 20.76
C GLY A 199 -3.45 2.82 20.24
N SER A 200 -2.77 2.31 19.23
CA SER A 200 -2.79 0.92 18.76
C SER A 200 -1.69 0.69 17.73
N ARG A 201 -1.47 -0.58 17.34
CA ARG A 201 -0.44 -0.94 16.37
C ARG A 201 -0.73 -0.28 15.03
N SER A 202 0.32 0.17 14.33
CA SER A 202 0.23 0.72 12.99
C SER A 202 1.19 -0.01 12.07
N PHE A 203 0.66 -0.67 11.05
CA PHE A 203 1.43 -1.41 10.05
C PHE A 203 1.66 -0.62 8.77
N SER A 204 0.98 0.51 8.62
CA SER A 204 1.06 1.36 7.43
C SER A 204 0.82 2.82 7.80
N GLY A 205 1.49 3.71 7.10
CA GLY A 205 1.31 5.14 7.24
C GLY A 205 1.87 5.87 6.04
N VAL A 206 1.43 7.10 5.87
CA VAL A 206 1.87 8.00 4.81
C VAL A 206 2.15 9.39 5.38
N SER A 207 3.03 10.13 4.73
CA SER A 207 3.37 11.52 5.03
C SER A 207 2.90 12.43 3.91
N GLU A 208 2.32 13.59 4.24
CA GLU A 208 1.86 14.62 3.29
C GLU A 208 1.56 15.91 4.07
N ASP A 209 1.55 17.05 3.40
CA ASP A 209 0.98 18.28 3.94
C ASP A 209 -0.55 18.31 3.67
N PHE A 210 -1.33 17.67 4.57
CA PHE A 210 -2.79 17.53 4.40
C PHE A 210 -3.57 18.82 4.66
N ASN A 211 -2.95 19.83 5.28
CA ASN A 211 -3.62 21.10 5.60
C ASN A 211 -3.05 22.31 4.86
N LYS A 212 -2.04 22.10 4.01
CA LYS A 212 -1.37 23.14 3.20
C LYS A 212 -0.72 24.25 4.04
N ASP A 213 -0.20 23.90 5.24
CA ASP A 213 0.53 24.83 6.09
C ASP A 213 2.05 24.82 5.85
N GLY A 214 2.51 23.97 4.94
CA GLY A 214 3.91 23.77 4.57
C GLY A 214 4.66 22.82 5.48
N ASN A 215 4.03 22.23 6.50
CA ASN A 215 4.65 21.22 7.36
C ASN A 215 4.14 19.82 6.98
N THR A 216 5.03 18.85 7.00
CA THR A 216 4.66 17.47 6.68
C THR A 216 3.90 16.82 7.83
N ASP A 217 2.68 16.37 7.55
CA ASP A 217 1.82 15.63 8.46
C ASP A 217 2.02 14.11 8.30
N ILE A 218 1.48 13.32 9.23
CA ILE A 218 1.51 11.85 9.17
C ILE A 218 0.09 11.30 9.36
N ALA A 219 -0.36 10.46 8.44
CA ALA A 219 -1.56 9.63 8.60
C ALA A 219 -1.15 8.18 8.86
N LEU A 220 -1.65 7.58 9.94
CA LEU A 220 -1.37 6.20 10.35
C LEU A 220 -2.63 5.33 10.29
N ALA A 221 -2.51 4.16 9.68
CA ALA A 221 -3.49 3.08 9.77
C ALA A 221 -3.28 2.32 11.09
N THR A 222 -4.10 2.61 12.11
CA THR A 222 -3.98 2.01 13.44
C THR A 222 -5.06 0.98 13.69
N SER A 223 -4.67 -0.21 14.16
CA SER A 223 -5.58 -1.35 14.27
C SER A 223 -5.42 -2.11 15.59
N SER A 224 -6.51 -2.27 16.31
CA SER A 224 -6.64 -3.16 17.47
C SER A 224 -8.09 -3.61 17.65
N SER A 225 -8.33 -4.52 18.58
CA SER A 225 -9.69 -4.99 18.92
C SER A 225 -10.58 -3.92 19.55
N VAL A 226 -10.00 -2.88 20.13
CA VAL A 226 -10.74 -1.86 20.91
C VAL A 226 -10.62 -0.44 20.34
N SER A 227 -9.61 -0.16 19.51
CA SER A 227 -9.37 1.19 19.00
C SER A 227 -8.69 1.13 17.64
N SER A 228 -9.49 1.17 16.58
CA SER A 228 -9.04 1.21 15.20
C SER A 228 -9.44 2.52 14.55
N ALA A 229 -8.51 3.14 13.84
CA ALA A 229 -8.75 4.42 13.15
C ALA A 229 -7.65 4.71 12.13
N ILE A 230 -7.92 5.63 11.20
CA ILE A 230 -6.87 6.45 10.61
C ILE A 230 -6.60 7.60 11.58
N ARG A 231 -5.33 7.73 12.01
CA ARG A 231 -4.90 8.79 12.94
C ARG A 231 -4.04 9.80 12.20
N LEU A 232 -4.43 11.05 12.27
CA LEU A 232 -3.74 12.15 11.62
C LEU A 232 -2.96 12.97 12.66
N TYR A 233 -1.67 13.10 12.46
CA TYR A 233 -0.73 13.91 13.24
C TYR A 233 -0.33 15.11 12.41
N MET A 234 -0.74 16.32 12.83
CA MET A 234 -0.38 17.55 12.16
C MET A 234 1.04 17.95 12.54
N GLY A 235 1.88 18.11 11.52
CA GLY A 235 3.28 18.54 11.67
C GLY A 235 3.42 19.98 12.12
N LYS A 236 4.61 20.31 12.59
CA LYS A 236 5.04 21.66 12.95
C LYS A 236 6.44 21.90 12.39
N GLU A 237 6.76 23.14 12.13
CA GLU A 237 8.03 23.57 11.54
C GLU A 237 9.30 23.00 12.25
N ASN A 238 9.20 22.68 13.53
CA ASN A 238 10.31 22.13 14.32
C ASN A 238 10.39 20.59 14.32
N GLY A 239 9.69 19.91 13.44
CA GLY A 239 9.67 18.45 13.36
C GLY A 239 8.86 17.73 14.45
N THR A 240 8.11 18.48 15.26
CA THR A 240 7.19 17.90 16.24
C THR A 240 5.77 17.83 15.70
N PHE A 241 4.91 17.04 16.34
CA PHE A 241 3.54 16.85 15.91
C PHE A 241 2.53 17.27 16.98
N SER A 242 1.35 17.67 16.54
CA SER A 242 0.23 17.92 17.42
C SER A 242 -0.37 16.62 17.94
N LYS A 243 -1.24 16.69 18.95
CA LYS A 243 -2.02 15.54 19.41
C LYS A 243 -2.85 14.99 18.26
N PRO A 244 -2.81 13.65 17.99
CA PRO A 244 -3.48 13.08 16.82
C PRO A 244 -4.99 13.18 16.88
N ARG A 245 -5.60 13.32 15.70
CA ARG A 245 -7.04 13.21 15.48
C ARG A 245 -7.38 11.87 14.83
N ASN A 246 -8.49 11.27 15.22
CA ASN A 246 -9.03 10.08 14.54
C ASN A 246 -10.00 10.54 13.46
N ILE A 247 -9.73 10.20 12.18
CA ILE A 247 -10.55 10.63 11.04
C ILE A 247 -11.41 9.51 10.46
N ALA A 248 -11.07 8.24 10.65
CA ALA A 248 -11.92 7.10 10.28
C ALA A 248 -11.88 6.08 11.41
N LYS A 249 -12.97 5.93 12.14
CA LYS A 249 -13.04 5.11 13.36
C LYS A 249 -13.71 3.77 13.10
N GLY A 250 -13.20 2.71 13.75
CA GLY A 250 -13.85 1.40 13.77
C GLY A 250 -13.67 0.57 12.50
N LEU A 251 -12.89 1.03 11.51
CA LEU A 251 -12.75 0.39 10.20
C LEU A 251 -11.55 -0.56 10.08
N VAL A 252 -10.80 -0.80 11.14
CA VAL A 252 -9.64 -1.73 11.23
C VAL A 252 -8.69 -1.62 10.03
N PRO A 253 -8.10 -0.42 9.75
CA PRO A 253 -7.26 -0.23 8.58
C PRO A 253 -5.97 -1.05 8.68
N LEU A 254 -5.54 -1.66 7.55
CA LEU A 254 -4.32 -2.45 7.45
C LEU A 254 -3.27 -1.77 6.57
N SER A 255 -3.57 -1.57 5.30
CA SER A 255 -2.71 -0.90 4.34
C SER A 255 -3.30 0.47 4.03
N LEU A 256 -2.45 1.48 3.94
CA LEU A 256 -2.83 2.87 3.67
C LEU A 256 -1.91 3.42 2.59
N ILE A 257 -2.49 4.01 1.55
CA ILE A 257 -1.77 4.80 0.54
C ILE A 257 -2.39 6.19 0.43
N LYS A 258 -1.63 7.11 -0.17
CA LYS A 258 -2.11 8.43 -0.59
C LYS A 258 -2.08 8.54 -2.11
N LYS A 259 -3.07 9.17 -2.69
CA LYS A 259 -3.14 9.49 -4.13
C LYS A 259 -4.20 10.57 -4.37
N ASP A 260 -3.93 11.50 -5.26
CA ASP A 260 -4.97 12.42 -5.74
C ASP A 260 -5.95 11.66 -6.64
N MET A 261 -7.02 11.17 -6.03
CA MET A 261 -7.98 10.31 -6.74
C MET A 261 -8.92 11.11 -7.65
N ASN A 262 -9.21 12.34 -7.32
CA ASN A 262 -10.20 13.15 -8.04
C ASN A 262 -9.61 14.26 -8.92
N GLY A 263 -8.27 14.38 -9.00
CA GLY A 263 -7.57 15.35 -9.85
C GLY A 263 -7.64 16.79 -9.34
N ASN A 264 -7.89 16.99 -8.04
CA ASN A 264 -8.01 18.33 -7.44
C ASN A 264 -6.69 18.88 -6.87
N GLY A 265 -5.58 18.13 -7.00
CA GLY A 265 -4.27 18.48 -6.50
C GLY A 265 -4.08 18.21 -5.01
N LEU A 266 -5.01 17.51 -4.35
CA LEU A 266 -4.92 17.08 -2.95
C LEU A 266 -4.68 15.57 -2.86
N GLN A 267 -3.89 15.15 -1.89
CA GLN A 267 -3.70 13.72 -1.65
C GLN A 267 -4.86 13.19 -0.81
N ASP A 268 -5.60 12.25 -1.40
CA ASP A 268 -6.65 11.48 -0.73
C ASP A 268 -6.05 10.26 -0.03
N LEU A 269 -6.79 9.65 0.87
CA LEU A 269 -6.38 8.46 1.59
C LEU A 269 -7.20 7.25 1.15
N ILE A 270 -6.53 6.16 0.77
CA ILE A 270 -7.17 4.89 0.42
C ILE A 270 -6.61 3.81 1.33
N PHE A 271 -7.48 2.99 1.92
CA PHE A 271 -7.03 1.94 2.82
C PHE A 271 -7.88 0.67 2.73
N SER A 272 -7.22 -0.47 2.98
CA SER A 272 -7.87 -1.76 3.13
C SER A 272 -8.30 -1.98 4.58
N SER A 273 -9.34 -2.80 4.79
CA SER A 273 -9.82 -3.16 6.12
C SER A 273 -9.52 -4.60 6.47
N GLY A 274 -9.08 -4.83 7.70
CA GLY A 274 -8.95 -6.16 8.29
C GLY A 274 -10.29 -6.80 8.67
N GLN A 275 -11.39 -6.07 8.56
CA GLN A 275 -12.74 -6.58 8.79
C GLN A 275 -13.53 -6.63 7.47
N GLY A 276 -13.84 -7.85 7.04
CA GLY A 276 -14.57 -8.08 5.79
C GLY A 276 -13.67 -7.85 4.56
N ASP A 277 -14.32 -7.57 3.43
CA ASP A 277 -13.69 -7.45 2.11
C ASP A 277 -13.78 -6.02 1.58
N ASN A 278 -13.91 -5.06 2.50
CA ASN A 278 -14.11 -3.66 2.17
C ASN A 278 -12.80 -2.90 2.12
N MET A 279 -12.80 -1.92 1.26
CA MET A 279 -11.84 -0.83 1.17
C MET A 279 -12.56 0.50 1.37
N TYR A 280 -11.79 1.50 1.70
CA TYR A 280 -12.30 2.83 2.01
C TYR A 280 -11.44 3.90 1.36
N MET A 281 -12.08 4.98 0.93
CA MET A 281 -11.43 6.18 0.43
C MET A 281 -11.96 7.39 1.21
N LEU A 282 -11.05 8.31 1.53
CA LEU A 282 -11.32 9.59 2.18
C LEU A 282 -10.80 10.69 1.26
N LEU A 283 -11.69 11.49 0.70
CA LEU A 283 -11.32 12.64 -0.13
C LEU A 283 -10.87 13.80 0.75
N SER A 284 -9.70 14.36 0.47
CA SER A 284 -9.10 15.46 1.21
C SER A 284 -9.78 16.80 0.86
N ARG A 285 -9.93 17.69 1.86
CA ARG A 285 -10.37 19.07 1.67
C ARG A 285 -9.23 20.08 1.67
N GLY A 286 -7.99 19.62 1.91
CA GLY A 286 -6.80 20.46 1.93
C GLY A 286 -6.67 21.36 3.17
N ASP A 287 -7.49 21.15 4.19
CA ASP A 287 -7.45 21.83 5.49
C ASP A 287 -7.18 20.87 6.65
N GLY A 288 -6.67 19.67 6.32
CA GLY A 288 -6.47 18.57 7.25
C GLY A 288 -7.76 17.86 7.63
N THR A 289 -8.90 18.15 6.98
CA THR A 289 -10.14 17.39 7.11
C THR A 289 -10.43 16.60 5.85
N PHE A 290 -11.28 15.60 5.98
CA PHE A 290 -11.65 14.70 4.89
C PHE A 290 -13.17 14.62 4.77
N GLU A 291 -13.65 14.24 3.60
CA GLU A 291 -15.05 13.92 3.37
C GLU A 291 -15.43 12.60 4.07
N LYS A 292 -16.72 12.29 4.04
CA LYS A 292 -17.21 11.02 4.56
C LYS A 292 -16.57 9.88 3.76
N GLU A 293 -16.25 8.77 4.44
CA GLU A 293 -15.68 7.59 3.82
C GLU A 293 -16.55 7.00 2.70
N ILE A 294 -15.96 6.77 1.56
CA ILE A 294 -16.52 6.02 0.44
C ILE A 294 -16.12 4.57 0.61
N THR A 295 -17.09 3.66 0.64
CA THR A 295 -16.87 2.22 0.86
C THR A 295 -17.05 1.46 -0.44
N PHE A 296 -16.12 0.56 -0.75
CA PHE A 296 -16.19 -0.32 -1.92
C PHE A 296 -15.54 -1.68 -1.63
N SER A 297 -15.81 -2.68 -2.47
CA SER A 297 -15.25 -4.02 -2.31
C SER A 297 -13.87 -4.12 -2.92
N GLY A 298 -12.92 -4.76 -2.23
CA GLY A 298 -11.57 -5.03 -2.70
C GLY A 298 -11.27 -6.49 -3.02
N GLY A 299 -12.22 -7.40 -2.77
CA GLY A 299 -12.00 -8.84 -2.88
C GLY A 299 -11.74 -9.52 -1.54
N GLY A 300 -11.39 -10.81 -1.54
CA GLY A 300 -11.31 -11.65 -0.34
C GLY A 300 -10.04 -11.43 0.51
N GLY A 301 -10.14 -10.64 1.57
CA GLY A 301 -9.03 -10.33 2.50
C GLY A 301 -8.01 -9.36 1.91
N PRO A 302 -8.39 -8.11 1.62
CA PRO A 302 -7.50 -7.10 1.05
C PRO A 302 -6.40 -6.76 2.05
N ILE A 303 -5.12 -6.87 1.65
CA ILE A 303 -3.97 -6.69 2.55
C ILE A 303 -3.01 -5.60 2.08
N ALA A 304 -2.82 -5.44 0.79
CA ALA A 304 -1.97 -4.43 0.19
C ALA A 304 -2.64 -3.84 -1.04
N LEU A 305 -2.35 -2.59 -1.36
CA LEU A 305 -2.96 -1.89 -2.47
C LEU A 305 -1.98 -0.95 -3.15
N THR A 306 -2.23 -0.71 -4.43
CA THR A 306 -1.57 0.31 -5.24
C THR A 306 -2.61 1.02 -6.11
N ALA A 307 -2.31 2.22 -6.58
CA ALA A 307 -3.18 3.01 -7.41
C ALA A 307 -2.47 3.47 -8.68
N GLY A 308 -3.16 3.45 -9.80
CA GLY A 308 -2.60 3.82 -11.10
C GLY A 308 -3.67 3.93 -12.19
N HIS A 309 -3.26 4.27 -13.39
CA HIS A 309 -4.14 4.28 -14.57
C HIS A 309 -4.17 2.87 -15.17
N PHE A 310 -5.12 2.04 -14.75
CA PHE A 310 -5.22 0.66 -15.19
C PHE A 310 -6.14 0.44 -16.40
N ASN A 311 -6.66 1.54 -16.97
CA ASN A 311 -7.40 1.59 -18.22
C ASN A 311 -7.14 2.92 -18.95
N SER A 312 -7.84 3.18 -20.07
CA SER A 312 -7.65 4.39 -20.88
C SER A 312 -8.60 5.54 -20.55
N ASP A 313 -9.26 5.55 -19.38
CA ASP A 313 -10.27 6.56 -19.02
C ASP A 313 -9.70 7.77 -18.27
N ASN A 314 -8.37 7.83 -18.08
CA ASN A 314 -7.65 8.85 -17.32
C ASN A 314 -8.05 8.99 -15.84
N GLN A 315 -8.82 8.05 -15.30
CA GLN A 315 -9.10 8.00 -13.86
C GLN A 315 -8.04 7.15 -13.15
N ILE A 316 -7.83 7.43 -11.88
CA ILE A 316 -6.98 6.59 -11.03
C ILE A 316 -7.82 5.43 -10.53
N ASP A 317 -7.39 4.22 -10.83
CA ASP A 317 -7.94 2.95 -10.38
C ASP A 317 -7.13 2.36 -9.23
N ILE A 318 -7.61 1.28 -8.62
CA ILE A 318 -6.94 0.62 -7.51
C ILE A 318 -6.72 -0.86 -7.84
N ALA A 319 -5.52 -1.36 -7.57
CA ALA A 319 -5.22 -2.79 -7.58
C ALA A 319 -4.96 -3.27 -6.15
N VAL A 320 -5.53 -4.40 -5.77
CA VAL A 320 -5.59 -4.90 -4.41
C VAL A 320 -5.12 -6.34 -4.33
N ALA A 321 -4.10 -6.61 -3.53
CA ALA A 321 -3.68 -7.97 -3.21
C ALA A 321 -4.59 -8.57 -2.14
N ASN A 322 -5.22 -9.69 -2.45
CA ASN A 322 -6.20 -10.38 -1.61
C ASN A 322 -5.63 -11.69 -1.08
N SER A 323 -5.15 -11.67 0.16
CA SER A 323 -4.43 -12.80 0.75
C SER A 323 -5.31 -14.04 0.97
N ARG A 324 -6.62 -13.86 1.21
CA ARG A 324 -7.56 -14.96 1.46
C ARG A 324 -8.08 -15.60 0.19
N SER A 325 -8.34 -14.83 -0.86
CA SER A 325 -8.79 -15.35 -2.17
C SER A 325 -7.65 -15.69 -3.12
N SER A 326 -6.38 -15.47 -2.73
CA SER A 326 -5.20 -15.81 -3.54
C SER A 326 -5.18 -15.16 -4.93
N ASN A 327 -5.65 -13.93 -5.02
CA ASN A 327 -5.72 -13.14 -6.24
C ASN A 327 -5.31 -11.70 -5.99
N PHE A 328 -5.19 -10.91 -7.04
CA PHE A 328 -5.37 -9.47 -6.93
C PHE A 328 -6.62 -9.06 -7.71
N SER A 329 -7.30 -8.02 -7.24
CA SER A 329 -8.49 -7.47 -7.86
C SER A 329 -8.22 -6.08 -8.41
N LEU A 330 -8.77 -5.80 -9.60
CA LEU A 330 -8.86 -4.44 -10.13
C LEU A 330 -10.18 -3.83 -9.73
N VAL A 331 -10.10 -2.68 -9.10
CA VAL A 331 -11.23 -1.87 -8.68
C VAL A 331 -11.23 -0.61 -9.53
N MET A 332 -11.99 -0.67 -10.63
CA MET A 332 -12.07 0.40 -11.62
C MET A 332 -12.96 1.52 -11.12
N ARG A 333 -12.46 2.73 -11.19
CA ARG A 333 -13.22 3.91 -10.83
C ARG A 333 -14.15 4.32 -11.97
N THR A 334 -15.38 4.72 -11.65
CA THR A 334 -16.39 5.15 -12.64
C THR A 334 -16.79 6.61 -12.47
N SER A 335 -16.54 7.18 -11.29
CA SER A 335 -16.76 8.59 -10.97
C SER A 335 -15.98 8.98 -9.71
N ASN A 336 -16.12 10.22 -9.25
CA ASN A 336 -15.43 10.68 -8.04
C ASN A 336 -15.75 9.87 -6.79
N GLU A 337 -16.91 9.22 -6.71
CA GLU A 337 -17.40 8.53 -5.53
C GLU A 337 -17.82 7.09 -5.79
N SER A 338 -17.60 6.54 -7.01
CA SER A 338 -18.06 5.20 -7.35
C SER A 338 -17.03 4.38 -8.08
N PHE A 339 -17.12 3.06 -7.88
CA PHE A 339 -16.29 2.05 -8.48
C PHE A 339 -17.12 1.00 -9.19
N HIS A 340 -16.56 0.41 -10.23
CA HIS A 340 -17.21 -0.68 -10.96
C HIS A 340 -17.33 -1.94 -10.11
N TYR A 341 -18.50 -2.58 -10.15
CA TYR A 341 -18.75 -3.85 -9.48
C TYR A 341 -19.44 -4.82 -10.44
N PRO A 342 -19.05 -6.09 -10.52
CA PRO A 342 -17.98 -6.75 -9.75
C PRO A 342 -16.58 -6.33 -10.19
N THR A 343 -15.60 -6.53 -9.31
CA THR A 343 -14.17 -6.33 -9.60
C THR A 343 -13.66 -7.36 -10.61
N ARG A 344 -12.56 -7.06 -11.30
CA ARG A 344 -11.83 -8.05 -12.10
C ARG A 344 -10.73 -8.68 -11.27
N ASP A 345 -10.77 -10.00 -11.13
CA ASP A 345 -9.82 -10.78 -10.34
C ASP A 345 -8.78 -11.47 -11.22
N TYR A 346 -7.52 -11.47 -10.75
CA TYR A 346 -6.38 -12.13 -11.37
C TYR A 346 -5.76 -13.09 -10.37
N ILE A 347 -5.74 -14.39 -10.70
CA ILE A 347 -5.17 -15.40 -9.81
C ILE A 347 -3.65 -15.21 -9.71
N VAL A 348 -3.14 -15.22 -8.48
CA VAL A 348 -1.72 -15.21 -8.18
C VAL A 348 -1.26 -16.66 -7.95
N ASP A 349 -0.31 -17.11 -8.76
CA ASP A 349 0.18 -18.48 -8.70
C ASP A 349 0.82 -18.80 -7.34
N GLY A 350 0.46 -19.95 -6.77
CA GLY A 350 0.91 -20.35 -5.45
C GLY A 350 0.18 -19.66 -4.30
N GLY A 351 -0.68 -18.69 -4.58
CA GLY A 351 -1.51 -17.99 -3.60
C GLY A 351 -0.76 -17.09 -2.62
N THR A 352 -1.47 -16.55 -1.66
CA THR A 352 -0.97 -15.70 -0.57
C THR A 352 -0.18 -14.47 -1.06
N PRO A 353 -0.77 -13.62 -1.92
CA PRO A 353 -0.17 -12.33 -2.24
C PRO A 353 -0.13 -11.47 -0.96
N LEU A 354 1.05 -10.93 -0.63
CA LEU A 354 1.23 -10.09 0.56
C LEU A 354 1.58 -8.64 0.21
N ALA A 355 2.10 -8.40 -0.99
CA ALA A 355 2.43 -7.06 -1.45
C ALA A 355 2.14 -6.92 -2.94
N ILE A 356 1.76 -5.72 -3.33
CA ILE A 356 1.47 -5.31 -4.71
C ILE A 356 2.03 -3.91 -4.92
N THR A 357 2.57 -3.66 -6.11
CA THR A 357 3.03 -2.34 -6.53
C THR A 357 2.80 -2.18 -8.03
N SER A 358 2.94 -0.97 -8.53
CA SER A 358 2.72 -0.65 -9.94
C SER A 358 3.85 0.21 -10.51
N GLY A 359 4.05 0.12 -11.81
CA GLY A 359 5.04 0.88 -12.59
C GLY A 359 4.91 0.52 -14.06
N ASP A 360 5.49 1.31 -14.95
CA ASP A 360 5.62 0.97 -16.36
C ASP A 360 6.90 0.13 -16.53
N TYR A 361 6.77 -1.19 -16.49
CA TYR A 361 7.94 -2.09 -16.53
C TYR A 361 8.43 -2.40 -17.94
N ASN A 362 7.67 -2.02 -18.98
CA ASN A 362 7.99 -2.30 -20.39
C ASN A 362 8.10 -1.06 -21.26
N ASP A 363 8.07 0.14 -20.66
CA ASP A 363 8.21 1.46 -21.32
C ASP A 363 7.18 1.67 -22.45
N ASP A 364 5.97 1.20 -22.27
CA ASP A 364 4.88 1.38 -23.22
C ASP A 364 3.90 2.52 -22.86
N GLY A 365 4.16 3.21 -21.75
CA GLY A 365 3.38 4.31 -21.21
C GLY A 365 2.14 3.87 -20.43
N MET A 366 1.96 2.56 -20.20
CA MET A 366 0.86 2.01 -19.41
C MET A 366 1.34 1.53 -18.05
N THR A 367 0.44 1.54 -17.08
CA THR A 367 0.78 1.13 -15.71
C THR A 367 0.63 -0.37 -15.53
N ASP A 368 1.73 -1.07 -15.32
CA ASP A 368 1.80 -2.51 -15.05
C ASP A 368 1.71 -2.82 -13.55
N ILE A 369 1.61 -4.08 -13.20
CA ILE A 369 1.47 -4.56 -11.83
C ILE A 369 2.53 -5.61 -11.50
N ALA A 370 3.14 -5.48 -10.32
CA ALA A 370 3.99 -6.50 -9.72
C ALA A 370 3.39 -6.99 -8.40
N VAL A 371 3.29 -8.32 -8.23
CA VAL A 371 2.68 -8.96 -7.05
C VAL A 371 3.66 -9.94 -6.43
N ALA A 372 3.88 -9.81 -5.11
CA ALA A 372 4.72 -10.75 -4.36
C ALA A 372 3.90 -11.96 -3.87
N SER A 373 4.21 -13.15 -4.37
CA SER A 373 3.66 -14.43 -3.91
C SER A 373 4.52 -15.01 -2.78
N ASN A 374 4.07 -14.86 -1.53
CA ASN A 374 4.82 -15.29 -0.36
C ASN A 374 5.03 -16.81 -0.30
N ALA A 375 4.04 -17.59 -0.71
CA ALA A 375 4.11 -19.05 -0.66
C ALA A 375 5.08 -19.62 -1.71
N LYS A 376 5.15 -19.00 -2.88
CA LYS A 376 6.00 -19.46 -4.00
C LYS A 376 7.40 -18.84 -3.99
N ASN A 377 7.62 -17.77 -3.21
CA ASN A 377 8.85 -16.97 -3.18
C ASN A 377 9.18 -16.36 -4.55
N THR A 378 8.17 -15.78 -5.19
CA THR A 378 8.28 -15.13 -6.50
C THR A 378 7.63 -13.76 -6.49
N ILE A 379 8.02 -12.94 -7.46
CA ILE A 379 7.27 -11.76 -7.89
C ILE A 379 6.71 -12.07 -9.27
N GLU A 380 5.43 -11.87 -9.44
CA GLU A 380 4.73 -12.02 -10.72
C GLU A 380 4.52 -10.64 -11.35
N ILE A 381 4.89 -10.52 -12.62
CA ILE A 381 4.72 -9.29 -13.41
C ILE A 381 3.53 -9.47 -14.33
N TYR A 382 2.62 -8.52 -14.28
CA TYR A 382 1.44 -8.45 -15.12
C TYR A 382 1.51 -7.18 -15.95
N LEU A 383 1.63 -7.33 -17.27
CA LEU A 383 1.64 -6.19 -18.19
C LEU A 383 0.23 -5.83 -18.62
N GLN A 384 -0.03 -4.54 -18.70
CA GLN A 384 -1.28 -3.99 -19.20
C GLN A 384 -1.36 -4.16 -20.72
N ARG A 385 -2.54 -4.45 -21.24
CA ARG A 385 -2.80 -4.55 -22.69
C ARG A 385 -3.41 -3.25 -23.21
N LYS A 386 -2.94 -2.79 -24.34
CA LYS A 386 -3.67 -1.78 -25.11
C LYS A 386 -5.03 -2.36 -25.52
N ILE A 387 -6.10 -1.80 -24.97
CA ILE A 387 -7.45 -2.11 -25.43
C ILE A 387 -7.76 -1.11 -26.55
N PHE A 388 -7.76 -1.58 -27.79
CA PHE A 388 -8.30 -0.78 -28.90
C PHE A 388 -9.83 -0.74 -28.72
N GLN A 389 -10.37 0.41 -28.50
CA GLN A 389 -11.82 0.69 -28.51
C GLN A 389 -12.37 0.61 -29.93
#